data_4885ae2fd2685502ec01e6eb52c8e662
#
_entry.id   4885ae2fd2685502ec01e6eb52c8e662
#
_cell.length_a   1.000
_cell.length_b   1.000
_cell.length_c   1.000
_cell.angle_alpha   90.00
_cell.angle_beta   90.00
_cell.angle_gamma   90.00
#
_symmetry.space_group_name_H-M   'P 1'
#
loop_
_entity.id
_entity.type
_entity.pdbx_description
1 polymer ?
#
loop_
_entity_poly.entity_id
_entity_poly.type
_entity_poly.pdbx_seq_one_letter_code
_entity_poly.pdbx_strand_id
1 'polypeptide(L)'
;ITTINAGEGASAAPLDDVEGAARGWTTMAEYFQLLDMKGLPVNVVQTVGHTQVRRQVLGDVDRRPSDEEMEAMRDLVREAMEAGAIGVSTALIYPPAVYAPTEEISGLAEVAGEYGGGYYTHMRNEGDLLLEAIDEALDIGRSGKTPVHIFHLKAAGQKNWGKMQLAIAKIKAARAEGQQVTADIYPYINNGLGIAAFIHPRHFSDSRSQLVGRLDDAAYRDEIRKEMESTGGWENWFR
;
A
#
# COMPACT_ATOMS: atom_id res chain seq x y z
N ILE A 1 9.98 22.05 -8.92
CA ILE A 1 8.92 21.02 -9.02
C ILE A 1 9.27 19.95 -8.00
N THR A 2 8.36 19.67 -7.10
CA THR A 2 8.51 18.59 -6.12
C THR A 2 7.72 17.41 -6.62
N THR A 3 8.37 16.28 -6.79
CA THR A 3 7.71 15.02 -7.13
C THR A 3 7.58 14.20 -5.86
N ILE A 4 6.37 13.83 -5.49
CA ILE A 4 6.14 12.83 -4.44
C ILE A 4 6.30 11.47 -5.12
N ASN A 5 7.31 10.72 -4.72
CA ASN A 5 7.35 9.31 -5.06
C ASN A 5 6.43 8.59 -4.06
N ALA A 6 5.21 8.42 -4.49
CA ALA A 6 4.21 7.68 -3.75
C ALA A 6 4.52 6.18 -3.67
N GLY A 7 5.77 5.80 -3.63
CA GLY A 7 6.18 4.41 -3.69
C GLY A 7 5.25 3.50 -2.92
N GLU A 8 4.18 3.06 -3.58
CA GLU A 8 3.09 2.21 -3.07
C GLU A 8 3.63 1.04 -2.26
N GLY A 9 4.12 1.35 -1.07
CA GLY A 9 4.84 0.41 -0.26
C GLY A 9 6.31 0.17 -0.66
N ALA A 10 6.88 0.88 -1.61
CA ALA A 10 8.25 0.64 -2.03
C ALA A 10 9.19 1.70 -1.49
N SER A 11 9.88 1.42 -0.42
CA SER A 11 11.14 2.10 -0.10
C SER A 11 11.73 1.62 1.21
N ALA A 12 12.97 1.96 1.44
CA ALA A 12 13.75 1.80 2.65
C ALA A 12 14.27 0.41 2.99
N ALA A 13 13.79 -0.67 2.35
CA ALA A 13 14.46 -1.96 2.44
C ALA A 13 14.85 -2.46 1.07
N PRO A 14 16.02 -3.09 0.89
CA PRO A 14 16.34 -3.72 -0.37
C PRO A 14 15.29 -4.78 -0.66
N LEU A 15 14.69 -4.73 -1.85
CA LEU A 15 13.86 -5.81 -2.34
C LEU A 15 14.81 -6.88 -2.89
N ASP A 16 14.92 -8.00 -2.20
CA ASP A 16 15.71 -9.14 -2.63
C ASP A 16 15.13 -9.84 -3.88
N ASP A 17 13.91 -9.47 -4.25
CA ASP A 17 13.12 -10.07 -5.34
C ASP A 17 13.34 -9.42 -6.71
N VAL A 18 14.18 -8.41 -6.81
CA VAL A 18 14.59 -7.86 -8.11
C VAL A 18 15.93 -8.48 -8.49
N GLU A 19 15.88 -9.53 -9.30
CA GLU A 19 17.04 -10.25 -9.79
C GLU A 19 18.21 -9.31 -10.15
N GLY A 20 19.34 -9.50 -9.46
CA GLY A 20 20.62 -8.91 -9.83
C GLY A 20 20.89 -7.46 -9.42
N ALA A 21 19.99 -6.78 -8.74
CA ALA A 21 20.23 -5.41 -8.29
C ALA A 21 20.67 -5.37 -6.82
N ALA A 22 21.97 -5.48 -6.59
CA ALA A 22 22.55 -4.97 -5.33
C ALA A 22 22.24 -3.46 -5.25
N ARG A 23 21.26 -3.08 -4.42
CA ARG A 23 20.78 -1.69 -4.39
C ARG A 23 21.68 -0.74 -3.65
N GLY A 24 22.62 -1.25 -2.87
CA GLY A 24 23.63 -0.46 -2.16
C GLY A 24 23.06 0.40 -1.01
N TRP A 25 21.83 0.13 -0.55
CA TRP A 25 21.19 0.80 0.59
C TRP A 25 20.21 -0.15 1.31
N THR A 26 20.09 0.01 2.61
CA THR A 26 19.20 -0.77 3.49
C THR A 26 18.29 0.12 4.32
N THR A 27 18.69 1.37 4.55
CA THR A 27 17.95 2.35 5.35
C THR A 27 17.44 3.49 4.49
N MET A 28 16.46 4.24 5.00
CA MET A 28 15.97 5.43 4.30
C MET A 28 17.05 6.50 4.17
N ALA A 29 17.89 6.65 5.17
CA ALA A 29 19.01 7.59 5.15
C ALA A 29 20.00 7.27 4.00
N GLU A 30 20.38 5.99 3.85
CA GLU A 30 21.23 5.54 2.75
C GLU A 30 20.57 5.74 1.38
N TYR A 31 19.27 5.51 1.29
CA TYR A 31 18.50 5.79 0.08
C TYR A 31 18.55 7.27 -0.31
N PHE A 32 18.33 8.19 0.63
CA PHE A 32 18.44 9.63 0.37
C PHE A 32 19.86 10.03 -0.03
N GLN A 33 20.89 9.49 0.62
CA GLN A 33 22.28 9.72 0.20
C GLN A 33 22.54 9.26 -1.24
N LEU A 34 21.98 8.12 -1.64
CA LEU A 34 22.08 7.64 -3.02
C LEU A 34 21.40 8.59 -4.01
N LEU A 35 20.23 9.13 -3.67
CA LEU A 35 19.53 10.11 -4.51
C LEU A 35 20.33 11.40 -4.67
N ASP A 36 20.91 11.90 -3.58
CA ASP A 36 21.77 13.09 -3.59
C ASP A 36 23.02 12.89 -4.46
N MET A 37 23.67 11.72 -4.32
CA MET A 37 24.85 11.41 -5.14
C MET A 37 24.52 11.28 -6.64
N LYS A 38 23.32 10.85 -6.99
CA LYS A 38 22.89 10.75 -8.39
C LYS A 38 22.55 12.09 -9.02
N GLY A 39 22.24 13.10 -8.24
CA GLY A 39 21.83 14.40 -8.72
C GLY A 39 20.53 14.33 -9.52
N LEU A 40 19.41 14.41 -8.85
CA LEU A 40 18.10 14.34 -9.49
C LEU A 40 17.70 15.67 -10.13
N PRO A 41 16.99 15.66 -11.28
CA PRO A 41 16.56 16.89 -11.96
C PRO A 41 15.36 17.57 -11.25
N VAL A 42 14.78 16.94 -10.23
CA VAL A 42 13.62 17.43 -9.46
C VAL A 42 13.83 17.11 -7.98
N ASN A 43 13.20 17.88 -7.11
CA ASN A 43 13.14 17.54 -5.70
C ASN A 43 12.25 16.31 -5.49
N VAL A 44 12.67 15.41 -4.61
CA VAL A 44 11.93 14.18 -4.28
C VAL A 44 11.63 14.19 -2.79
N VAL A 45 10.40 13.87 -2.44
CA VAL A 45 9.99 13.51 -1.08
C VAL A 45 9.54 12.06 -1.09
N GLN A 46 9.82 11.33 -0.02
CA GLN A 46 9.63 9.89 0.03
C GLN A 46 8.79 9.51 1.25
N THR A 47 7.88 8.55 1.05
CA THR A 47 7.21 7.85 2.15
C THR A 47 7.97 6.57 2.49
N VAL A 48 7.82 6.08 3.72
CA VAL A 48 8.22 4.72 4.07
C VAL A 48 7.08 3.75 3.68
N GLY A 49 7.43 2.69 2.95
CA GLY A 49 6.44 1.74 2.46
C GLY A 49 6.11 0.65 3.48
N HIS A 50 4.86 0.56 3.90
CA HIS A 50 4.36 -0.51 4.78
C HIS A 50 4.71 -1.92 4.27
N THR A 51 4.56 -2.18 2.96
CA THR A 51 4.89 -3.49 2.36
C THR A 51 6.34 -3.87 2.63
N GLN A 52 7.28 -2.92 2.55
CA GLN A 52 8.70 -3.17 2.80
C GLN A 52 8.98 -3.40 4.28
N VAL A 53 8.39 -2.56 5.13
CA VAL A 53 8.50 -2.71 6.59
C VAL A 53 7.97 -4.08 7.03
N ARG A 54 6.78 -4.45 6.56
CA ARG A 54 6.19 -5.76 6.87
C ARG A 54 7.05 -6.91 6.36
N ARG A 55 7.50 -6.84 5.12
CA ARG A 55 8.33 -7.89 4.49
C ARG A 55 9.66 -8.08 5.22
N GLN A 56 10.27 -7.00 5.70
CA GLN A 56 11.53 -7.05 6.43
C GLN A 56 11.39 -7.76 7.79
N VAL A 57 10.24 -7.62 8.45
CA VAL A 57 10.02 -8.20 9.78
C VAL A 57 9.31 -9.55 9.73
N LEU A 58 8.26 -9.66 8.93
CA LEU A 58 7.42 -10.88 8.87
C LEU A 58 7.69 -11.75 7.63
N GLY A 59 8.22 -11.17 6.54
CA GLY A 59 8.21 -11.81 5.23
C GLY A 59 6.85 -11.71 4.52
N ASP A 60 6.66 -12.52 3.48
CA ASP A 60 5.45 -12.55 2.64
C ASP A 60 4.35 -13.47 3.22
N VAL A 61 4.17 -13.50 4.54
CA VAL A 61 3.26 -14.42 5.22
C VAL A 61 1.90 -13.80 5.53
N ASP A 62 0.86 -14.63 5.44
CA ASP A 62 -0.52 -14.28 5.82
C ASP A 62 -0.75 -14.59 7.30
N ARG A 63 -0.31 -13.70 8.18
CA ARG A 63 -0.58 -13.74 9.62
C ARG A 63 -0.46 -12.35 10.26
N ARG A 64 -1.00 -12.18 11.44
CA ARG A 64 -0.78 -10.96 12.23
C ARG A 64 0.66 -10.94 12.79
N PRO A 65 1.27 -9.74 12.96
CA PRO A 65 2.52 -9.60 13.72
C PRO A 65 2.32 -9.96 15.19
N SER A 66 3.38 -10.43 15.86
CA SER A 66 3.44 -10.41 17.32
C SER A 66 3.65 -8.98 17.83
N ASP A 67 3.56 -8.78 19.16
CA ASP A 67 3.81 -7.47 19.77
C ASP A 67 5.27 -7.01 19.52
N GLU A 68 6.23 -7.94 19.57
CA GLU A 68 7.65 -7.67 19.31
C GLU A 68 7.88 -7.34 17.83
N GLU A 69 7.22 -8.06 16.92
CA GLU A 69 7.31 -7.78 15.48
C GLU A 69 6.65 -6.43 15.14
N MET A 70 5.54 -6.11 15.79
CA MET A 70 4.89 -4.81 15.63
C MET A 70 5.79 -3.66 16.09
N GLU A 71 6.50 -3.83 17.21
CA GLU A 71 7.45 -2.82 17.68
C GLU A 71 8.66 -2.69 16.75
N ALA A 72 9.19 -3.80 16.24
CA ALA A 72 10.25 -3.77 15.22
C ALA A 72 9.79 -3.02 13.95
N MET A 73 8.55 -3.19 13.53
CA MET A 73 7.98 -2.44 12.39
C MET A 73 7.87 -0.94 12.71
N ARG A 74 7.46 -0.57 13.92
CA ARG A 74 7.42 0.82 14.38
C ARG A 74 8.82 1.45 14.39
N ASP A 75 9.84 0.72 14.83
CA ASP A 75 11.23 1.19 14.83
C ASP A 75 11.73 1.51 13.42
N LEU A 76 11.40 0.68 12.41
CA LEU A 76 11.71 0.95 11.01
C LEU A 76 11.02 2.21 10.49
N VAL A 77 9.76 2.44 10.89
CA VAL A 77 9.07 3.67 10.54
C VAL A 77 9.71 4.87 11.23
N ARG A 78 10.06 4.77 12.51
CA ARG A 78 10.78 5.84 13.26
C ARG A 78 12.08 6.23 12.56
N GLU A 79 12.91 5.24 12.24
CA GLU A 79 14.17 5.46 11.51
C GLU A 79 13.94 6.21 10.19
N ALA A 80 12.95 5.78 9.42
CA ALA A 80 12.63 6.41 8.15
C ALA A 80 12.14 7.86 8.31
N MET A 81 11.30 8.14 9.33
CA MET A 81 10.82 9.49 9.64
C MET A 81 11.97 10.40 10.12
N GLU A 82 12.88 9.89 10.94
CA GLU A 82 14.08 10.61 11.39
C GLU A 82 15.02 10.93 10.22
N ALA A 83 15.09 10.05 9.22
CA ALA A 83 15.84 10.28 8.00
C ALA A 83 15.21 11.30 7.05
N GLY A 84 13.95 11.70 7.26
CA GLY A 84 13.26 12.71 6.46
C GLY A 84 12.12 12.18 5.59
N ALA A 85 11.63 10.96 5.82
CA ALA A 85 10.39 10.49 5.20
C ALA A 85 9.20 11.38 5.62
N ILE A 86 8.22 11.54 4.72
CA ILE A 86 7.05 12.40 4.96
C ILE A 86 5.85 11.65 5.53
N GLY A 87 5.98 10.36 5.80
CA GLY A 87 4.92 9.51 6.33
C GLY A 87 4.99 8.07 5.85
N VAL A 88 3.97 7.30 6.18
CA VAL A 88 3.79 5.90 5.80
C VAL A 88 2.87 5.77 4.59
N SER A 89 3.25 4.92 3.63
CA SER A 89 2.40 4.59 2.48
C SER A 89 2.02 3.12 2.43
N THR A 90 0.83 2.82 1.90
CA THR A 90 0.32 1.47 1.72
C THR A 90 -0.17 1.22 0.30
N ALA A 91 -0.16 -0.06 -0.10
CA ALA A 91 -0.85 -0.57 -1.29
C ALA A 91 -1.55 -1.88 -0.90
N LEU A 92 -2.76 -1.75 -0.35
CA LEU A 92 -3.46 -2.83 0.37
C LEU A 92 -4.11 -3.88 -0.53
N ILE A 93 -3.92 -3.79 -1.85
CA ILE A 93 -4.35 -4.81 -2.81
C ILE A 93 -3.27 -5.84 -3.11
N TYR A 94 -2.02 -5.58 -2.74
CA TYR A 94 -0.89 -6.45 -3.06
C TYR A 94 -0.38 -7.22 -1.84
N PRO A 95 -0.02 -8.53 -1.99
CA PRO A 95 0.71 -9.24 -0.95
C PRO A 95 2.11 -8.61 -0.71
N PRO A 96 2.60 -8.59 0.54
CA PRO A 96 1.94 -9.06 1.76
C PRO A 96 1.04 -8.02 2.44
N ALA A 97 0.92 -6.79 1.92
CA ALA A 97 0.15 -5.72 2.54
C ALA A 97 -1.35 -6.04 2.64
N VAL A 98 -1.89 -6.82 1.70
CA VAL A 98 -3.30 -7.25 1.71
C VAL A 98 -3.68 -8.06 2.96
N TYR A 99 -2.71 -8.73 3.59
CA TYR A 99 -2.91 -9.53 4.81
C TYR A 99 -2.90 -8.71 6.09
N ALA A 100 -2.45 -7.45 6.00
CA ALA A 100 -2.34 -6.59 7.18
C ALA A 100 -3.72 -6.22 7.72
N PRO A 101 -3.98 -6.41 9.02
CA PRO A 101 -5.15 -5.87 9.66
C PRO A 101 -5.04 -4.34 9.81
N THR A 102 -6.18 -3.67 9.92
CA THR A 102 -6.26 -2.20 10.05
C THR A 102 -5.45 -1.68 11.25
N GLU A 103 -5.41 -2.45 12.35
CA GLU A 103 -4.69 -2.08 13.58
C GLU A 103 -3.17 -2.02 13.37
N GLU A 104 -2.62 -2.90 12.54
CA GLU A 104 -1.20 -2.88 12.16
C GLU A 104 -0.86 -1.56 11.46
N ILE A 105 -1.67 -1.19 10.47
CA ILE A 105 -1.45 0.04 9.71
C ILE A 105 -1.64 1.28 10.59
N SER A 106 -2.67 1.27 11.46
CA SER A 106 -2.93 2.35 12.41
C SER A 106 -1.76 2.59 13.34
N GLY A 107 -1.14 1.52 13.85
CA GLY A 107 0.03 1.62 14.72
C GLY A 107 1.27 2.18 14.03
N LEU A 108 1.44 1.98 12.72
CA LEU A 108 2.52 2.59 11.94
C LEU A 108 2.20 4.04 11.56
N ALA A 109 0.94 4.33 11.24
CA ALA A 109 0.47 5.68 10.97
C ALA A 109 0.59 6.60 12.21
N GLU A 110 0.36 6.05 13.42
CA GLU A 110 0.58 6.76 14.69
C GLU A 110 2.03 7.22 14.83
N VAL A 111 3.00 6.33 14.57
CA VAL A 111 4.42 6.68 14.57
C VAL A 111 4.71 7.81 13.57
N ALA A 112 4.22 7.72 12.35
CA ALA A 112 4.38 8.78 11.36
C ALA A 112 3.77 10.12 11.85
N GLY A 113 2.61 10.06 12.50
CA GLY A 113 1.93 11.21 13.09
C GLY A 113 2.74 11.92 14.19
N GLU A 114 3.48 11.18 15.03
CA GLU A 114 4.38 11.72 16.06
C GLU A 114 5.47 12.64 15.47
N TYR A 115 5.88 12.37 14.22
CA TYR A 115 6.84 13.18 13.47
C TYR A 115 6.17 14.23 12.56
N GLY A 116 4.85 14.40 12.64
CA GLY A 116 4.10 15.32 11.78
C GLY A 116 3.93 14.83 10.34
N GLY A 117 4.16 13.56 10.09
CA GLY A 117 3.96 12.92 8.79
C GLY A 117 2.51 12.54 8.51
N GLY A 118 2.26 11.94 7.33
CA GLY A 118 0.94 11.54 6.86
C GLY A 118 0.82 10.03 6.60
N TYR A 119 -0.43 9.58 6.48
CA TYR A 119 -0.78 8.27 5.94
C TYR A 119 -1.22 8.42 4.49
N TYR A 120 -0.57 7.69 3.58
CA TYR A 120 -0.78 7.73 2.15
C TYR A 120 -1.22 6.36 1.67
N THR A 121 -2.31 6.24 0.89
CA THR A 121 -2.83 4.90 0.61
C THR A 121 -3.35 4.71 -0.80
N HIS A 122 -2.86 3.66 -1.47
CA HIS A 122 -3.66 2.87 -2.38
C HIS A 122 -4.54 1.98 -1.50
N MET A 123 -5.83 2.29 -1.46
CA MET A 123 -6.79 1.67 -0.55
C MET A 123 -6.93 0.17 -0.80
N ARG A 124 -7.49 -0.54 0.18
CA ARG A 124 -7.72 -1.99 0.13
C ARG A 124 -8.69 -2.42 -0.98
N ASN A 125 -9.61 -1.54 -1.35
CA ASN A 125 -10.59 -1.81 -2.40
C ASN A 125 -10.99 -0.50 -3.09
N GLU A 126 -11.03 -0.51 -4.41
CA GLU A 126 -11.43 0.64 -5.23
C GLU A 126 -12.68 0.31 -6.06
N GLY A 127 -13.25 -0.87 -5.90
CA GLY A 127 -14.39 -1.41 -6.60
C GLY A 127 -15.63 -1.60 -5.72
N ASP A 128 -15.98 -2.84 -5.46
CA ASP A 128 -17.22 -3.20 -4.78
C ASP A 128 -17.26 -2.72 -3.32
N LEU A 129 -16.11 -2.68 -2.64
CA LEU A 129 -15.97 -2.22 -1.25
C LEU A 129 -15.26 -0.85 -1.14
N LEU A 130 -15.41 0.01 -2.17
CA LEU A 130 -14.79 1.34 -2.20
C LEU A 130 -15.14 2.17 -0.96
N LEU A 131 -16.40 2.16 -0.53
CA LEU A 131 -16.86 3.01 0.57
C LEU A 131 -16.32 2.52 1.92
N GLU A 132 -16.24 1.22 2.10
CA GLU A 132 -15.63 0.56 3.26
C GLU A 132 -14.12 0.82 3.31
N ALA A 133 -13.43 0.78 2.18
CA ALA A 133 -12.01 1.09 2.10
C ALA A 133 -11.70 2.57 2.41
N ILE A 134 -12.62 3.48 2.07
CA ILE A 134 -12.52 4.88 2.50
C ILE A 134 -12.70 4.99 4.01
N ASP A 135 -13.70 4.30 4.59
CA ASP A 135 -13.89 4.29 6.04
C ASP A 135 -12.64 3.77 6.75
N GLU A 136 -12.04 2.67 6.28
CA GLU A 136 -10.78 2.14 6.81
C GLU A 136 -9.67 3.19 6.77
N ALA A 137 -9.47 3.87 5.63
CA ALA A 137 -8.44 4.89 5.51
C ALA A 137 -8.66 6.07 6.48
N LEU A 138 -9.93 6.51 6.65
CA LEU A 138 -10.29 7.55 7.59
C LEU A 138 -10.08 7.10 9.04
N ASP A 139 -10.39 5.84 9.38
CA ASP A 139 -10.20 5.27 10.72
C ASP A 139 -8.71 5.17 11.07
N ILE A 140 -7.87 4.76 10.14
CA ILE A 140 -6.41 4.76 10.31
C ILE A 140 -5.90 6.16 10.62
N GLY A 141 -6.33 7.16 9.85
CA GLY A 141 -5.93 8.55 10.09
C GLY A 141 -6.41 9.09 11.43
N ARG A 142 -7.61 8.75 11.88
CA ARG A 142 -8.14 9.14 13.20
C ARG A 142 -7.35 8.49 14.32
N SER A 143 -7.14 7.18 14.25
CA SER A 143 -6.40 6.40 15.24
C SER A 143 -4.95 6.86 15.35
N GLY A 144 -4.28 7.06 14.20
CA GLY A 144 -2.91 7.53 14.13
C GLY A 144 -2.74 9.04 14.33
N LYS A 145 -3.83 9.80 14.48
CA LYS A 145 -3.83 11.29 14.57
C LYS A 145 -3.00 11.93 13.45
N THR A 146 -3.09 11.38 12.26
CA THR A 146 -2.27 11.75 11.10
C THR A 146 -3.14 12.17 9.92
N PRO A 147 -2.69 13.12 9.08
CA PRO A 147 -3.34 13.44 7.82
C PRO A 147 -3.43 12.20 6.92
N VAL A 148 -4.52 12.08 6.17
CA VAL A 148 -4.73 11.00 5.20
C VAL A 148 -4.65 11.55 3.79
N HIS A 149 -3.93 10.85 2.92
CA HIS A 149 -3.93 11.09 1.49
C HIS A 149 -4.32 9.82 0.73
N ILE A 150 -5.42 9.88 0.00
CA ILE A 150 -5.90 8.78 -0.83
C ILE A 150 -5.34 8.96 -2.24
N PHE A 151 -4.47 8.04 -2.67
CA PHE A 151 -3.92 8.04 -4.00
C PHE A 151 -4.98 7.71 -5.06
N HIS A 152 -4.89 8.37 -6.22
CA HIS A 152 -5.61 8.04 -7.45
C HIS A 152 -7.07 7.61 -7.21
N LEU A 153 -7.82 8.37 -6.41
CA LEU A 153 -9.21 8.06 -6.05
C LEU A 153 -10.05 7.74 -7.29
N LYS A 154 -10.59 6.56 -7.33
CA LYS A 154 -11.42 6.08 -8.44
C LYS A 154 -12.50 5.12 -7.95
N ALA A 155 -13.56 4.97 -8.73
CA ALA A 155 -14.54 3.89 -8.61
C ALA A 155 -14.30 2.90 -9.77
N ALA A 156 -13.55 1.84 -9.47
CA ALA A 156 -13.16 0.84 -10.46
C ALA A 156 -14.33 -0.03 -10.89
N GLY A 157 -14.44 -0.26 -12.20
CA GLY A 157 -15.54 -1.00 -12.80
C GLY A 157 -16.82 -0.16 -12.97
N GLN A 158 -17.45 -0.31 -14.13
CA GLN A 158 -18.61 0.50 -14.53
C GLN A 158 -19.76 0.43 -13.51
N LYS A 159 -20.00 -0.73 -12.90
CA LYS A 159 -21.03 -0.95 -11.89
C LYS A 159 -20.83 -0.09 -10.62
N ASN A 160 -19.61 0.37 -10.37
CA ASN A 160 -19.23 1.13 -9.19
C ASN A 160 -19.21 2.67 -9.41
N TRP A 161 -19.32 3.14 -10.64
CA TRP A 161 -19.21 4.58 -10.95
C TRP A 161 -20.16 5.46 -10.12
N GLY A 162 -21.37 4.96 -9.84
CA GLY A 162 -22.33 5.67 -8.98
C GLY A 162 -21.86 5.89 -7.54
N LYS A 163 -20.88 5.11 -7.04
CA LYS A 163 -20.33 5.26 -5.68
C LYS A 163 -19.45 6.49 -5.51
N MET A 164 -18.93 7.08 -6.61
CA MET A 164 -18.01 8.22 -6.51
C MET A 164 -18.59 9.41 -5.77
N GLN A 165 -19.89 9.71 -5.96
CA GLN A 165 -20.55 10.81 -5.22
C GLN A 165 -20.61 10.52 -3.71
N LEU A 166 -20.84 9.26 -3.33
CA LEU A 166 -20.83 8.84 -1.92
C LEU A 166 -19.41 8.88 -1.33
N ALA A 167 -18.40 8.46 -2.10
CA ALA A 167 -16.99 8.55 -1.73
C ALA A 167 -16.58 10.00 -1.42
N ILE A 168 -16.92 10.93 -2.31
CA ILE A 168 -16.65 12.36 -2.13
C ILE A 168 -17.41 12.90 -0.90
N ALA A 169 -18.66 12.46 -0.68
CA ALA A 169 -19.45 12.89 0.48
C ALA A 169 -18.80 12.42 1.80
N LYS A 170 -18.28 11.17 1.88
CA LYS A 170 -17.56 10.65 3.06
C LYS A 170 -16.31 11.49 3.36
N ILE A 171 -15.48 11.75 2.37
CA ILE A 171 -14.27 12.58 2.51
C ILE A 171 -14.64 14.01 2.98
N LYS A 172 -15.68 14.62 2.41
CA LYS A 172 -16.14 15.94 2.83
C LYS A 172 -16.67 15.95 4.26
N ALA A 173 -17.39 14.91 4.67
CA ALA A 173 -17.88 14.77 6.05
C ALA A 173 -16.72 14.68 7.04
N ALA A 174 -15.73 13.82 6.80
CA ALA A 174 -14.52 13.71 7.62
C ALA A 174 -13.78 15.05 7.75
N ARG A 175 -13.66 15.80 6.64
CA ARG A 175 -13.06 17.14 6.65
C ARG A 175 -13.88 18.16 7.47
N ALA A 176 -15.19 18.08 7.42
CA ALA A 176 -16.06 18.95 8.21
C ALA A 176 -15.95 18.65 9.72
N GLU A 177 -15.60 17.42 10.09
CA GLU A 177 -15.30 17.00 11.46
C GLU A 177 -13.87 17.36 11.90
N GLY A 178 -13.08 17.99 11.04
CA GLY A 178 -11.72 18.47 11.33
C GLY A 178 -10.61 17.50 10.94
N GLN A 179 -10.90 16.34 10.33
CA GLN A 179 -9.89 15.43 9.85
C GLN A 179 -9.20 15.98 8.59
N GLN A 180 -7.86 15.95 8.55
CA GLN A 180 -7.12 16.34 7.38
C GLN A 180 -7.12 15.19 6.37
N VAL A 181 -7.89 15.33 5.31
CA VAL A 181 -8.03 14.33 4.25
C VAL A 181 -7.86 14.99 2.89
N THR A 182 -7.00 14.43 2.06
CA THR A 182 -6.78 14.82 0.68
C THR A 182 -6.85 13.59 -0.23
N ALA A 183 -7.04 13.83 -1.51
CA ALA A 183 -6.98 12.77 -2.53
C ALA A 183 -6.45 13.36 -3.84
N ASP A 184 -5.80 12.54 -4.64
CA ASP A 184 -5.47 12.85 -6.02
C ASP A 184 -6.25 11.98 -7.00
N ILE A 185 -6.21 12.33 -8.28
CA ILE A 185 -6.80 11.57 -9.38
C ILE A 185 -5.89 11.70 -10.62
N TYR A 186 -6.06 10.80 -11.57
CA TYR A 186 -5.48 10.94 -12.90
C TYR A 186 -6.59 11.12 -13.97
N PRO A 187 -6.33 11.80 -15.09
CA PRO A 187 -7.34 12.14 -16.09
C PRO A 187 -7.53 11.02 -17.13
N TYR A 188 -7.37 9.77 -16.75
CA TYR A 188 -7.46 8.61 -17.65
C TYR A 188 -8.62 7.71 -17.25
N ILE A 189 -9.27 7.09 -18.24
CA ILE A 189 -10.34 6.11 -18.04
C ILE A 189 -9.83 4.66 -17.93
N ASN A 190 -8.54 4.46 -18.22
CA ASN A 190 -7.87 3.19 -18.08
C ASN A 190 -6.77 3.32 -17.02
N ASN A 191 -6.53 2.26 -16.26
CA ASN A 191 -5.40 2.15 -15.37
C ASN A 191 -4.51 0.96 -15.75
N GLY A 192 -3.28 0.94 -15.22
CA GLY A 192 -2.35 -0.16 -15.38
C GLY A 192 -2.12 -0.84 -14.02
N LEU A 193 -2.22 -2.16 -14.00
CA LEU A 193 -1.97 -3.00 -12.83
C LEU A 193 -0.99 -4.11 -13.17
N GLY A 194 -0.23 -4.56 -12.16
CA GLY A 194 0.52 -5.79 -12.28
C GLY A 194 -0.42 -7.00 -12.39
N ILE A 195 -0.07 -8.00 -13.19
CA ILE A 195 -0.89 -9.21 -13.38
C ILE A 195 -1.24 -9.92 -12.06
N ALA A 196 -0.40 -9.77 -11.05
CA ALA A 196 -0.63 -10.32 -9.71
C ALA A 196 -1.91 -9.80 -9.07
N ALA A 197 -2.38 -8.59 -9.41
CA ALA A 197 -3.63 -8.04 -8.88
C ALA A 197 -4.89 -8.80 -9.34
N PHE A 198 -4.77 -9.64 -10.38
CA PHE A 198 -5.87 -10.47 -10.89
C PHE A 198 -5.93 -11.86 -10.25
N ILE A 199 -4.96 -12.22 -9.42
CA ILE A 199 -4.87 -13.53 -8.77
C ILE A 199 -5.21 -13.35 -7.29
N HIS A 200 -6.04 -14.25 -6.75
CA HIS A 200 -6.43 -14.17 -5.35
C HIS A 200 -5.21 -14.19 -4.42
N PRO A 201 -5.13 -13.28 -3.42
CA PRO A 201 -3.96 -13.14 -2.54
C PRO A 201 -3.49 -14.44 -1.88
N ARG A 202 -4.40 -15.39 -1.59
CA ARG A 202 -4.06 -16.70 -1.00
C ARG A 202 -2.99 -17.49 -1.76
N HIS A 203 -2.85 -17.24 -3.07
CA HIS A 203 -1.88 -17.95 -3.91
C HIS A 203 -0.45 -17.45 -3.74
N PHE A 204 -0.26 -16.32 -3.05
CA PHE A 204 1.03 -15.70 -2.77
C PHE A 204 1.57 -15.98 -1.37
N SER A 205 0.86 -16.78 -0.56
CA SER A 205 1.24 -17.05 0.84
C SER A 205 2.54 -17.82 1.01
N ASP A 206 3.00 -18.50 -0.02
CA ASP A 206 4.27 -19.26 0.03
C ASP A 206 5.43 -18.38 -0.48
N SER A 207 5.68 -18.44 -1.78
CA SER A 207 6.62 -17.55 -2.44
C SER A 207 6.23 -17.35 -3.91
N ARG A 208 6.72 -16.27 -4.50
CA ARG A 208 6.48 -16.01 -5.92
C ARG A 208 6.99 -17.13 -6.83
N SER A 209 8.15 -17.69 -6.52
CA SER A 209 8.73 -18.81 -7.30
C SER A 209 7.88 -20.07 -7.21
N GLN A 210 7.33 -20.37 -6.03
CA GLN A 210 6.41 -21.50 -5.86
C GLN A 210 5.10 -21.29 -6.61
N LEU A 211 4.54 -20.08 -6.58
CA LEU A 211 3.36 -19.76 -7.39
C LEU A 211 3.65 -19.99 -8.88
N VAL A 212 4.77 -19.44 -9.40
CA VAL A 212 5.16 -19.61 -10.80
C VAL A 212 5.30 -21.09 -11.16
N GLY A 213 5.95 -21.89 -10.32
CA GLY A 213 6.06 -23.34 -10.54
C GLY A 213 4.70 -24.07 -10.56
N ARG A 214 3.76 -23.66 -9.70
CA ARG A 214 2.38 -24.24 -9.71
C ARG A 214 1.59 -23.87 -10.97
N LEU A 215 1.90 -22.74 -11.60
CA LEU A 215 1.23 -22.34 -12.84
C LEU A 215 1.53 -23.27 -14.05
N ASP A 216 2.50 -24.18 -13.95
CA ASP A 216 2.73 -25.22 -14.96
C ASP A 216 1.62 -26.29 -14.93
N ASP A 217 0.92 -26.47 -13.80
CA ASP A 217 -0.21 -27.38 -13.69
C ASP A 217 -1.49 -26.78 -14.30
N ALA A 218 -2.08 -27.48 -15.24
CA ALA A 218 -3.31 -27.05 -15.92
C ALA A 218 -4.52 -26.98 -14.98
N ALA A 219 -4.63 -27.92 -14.03
CA ALA A 219 -5.74 -27.94 -13.07
C ALA A 219 -5.67 -26.73 -12.13
N TYR A 220 -4.45 -26.36 -11.70
CA TYR A 220 -4.23 -25.17 -10.87
C TYR A 220 -4.54 -23.87 -11.63
N ARG A 221 -4.18 -23.76 -12.92
CA ARG A 221 -4.59 -22.60 -13.73
C ARG A 221 -6.11 -22.50 -13.88
N ASP A 222 -6.80 -23.63 -14.00
CA ASP A 222 -8.27 -23.66 -14.10
C ASP A 222 -8.93 -23.25 -12.76
N GLU A 223 -8.33 -23.59 -11.62
CA GLU A 223 -8.76 -23.13 -10.30
C GLU A 223 -8.66 -21.60 -10.22
N ILE A 224 -7.50 -21.04 -10.53
CA ILE A 224 -7.27 -19.57 -10.53
C ILE A 224 -8.27 -18.89 -11.47
N ARG A 225 -8.49 -19.42 -12.68
CA ARG A 225 -9.45 -18.84 -13.63
C ARG A 225 -10.86 -18.77 -13.04
N LYS A 226 -11.33 -19.84 -12.40
CA LYS A 226 -12.63 -19.88 -11.74
C LYS A 226 -12.74 -18.85 -10.61
N GLU A 227 -11.65 -18.66 -9.85
CA GLU A 227 -11.63 -17.63 -8.82
C GLU A 227 -11.67 -16.21 -9.40
N MET A 228 -10.93 -15.93 -10.45
CA MET A 228 -10.97 -14.64 -11.15
C MET A 228 -12.38 -14.34 -11.67
N GLU A 229 -13.16 -15.35 -12.05
CA GLU A 229 -14.55 -15.24 -12.47
C GLU A 229 -15.55 -15.18 -11.31
N SER A 230 -15.12 -15.43 -10.08
CA SER A 230 -15.96 -15.44 -8.88
C SER A 230 -16.14 -14.03 -8.29
N THR A 231 -17.06 -13.90 -7.30
CA THR A 231 -17.30 -12.66 -6.54
C THR A 231 -16.68 -12.72 -5.14
N GLY A 232 -15.51 -13.28 -4.99
CA GLY A 232 -14.95 -13.77 -3.75
C GLY A 232 -14.35 -12.78 -2.75
N GLY A 233 -14.92 -11.61 -2.50
CA GLY A 233 -14.59 -10.77 -1.33
C GLY A 233 -13.19 -10.11 -1.30
N TRP A 234 -12.42 -10.20 -2.36
CA TRP A 234 -11.15 -9.51 -2.60
C TRP A 234 -11.30 -8.53 -3.76
N GLU A 235 -10.36 -7.61 -3.93
CA GLU A 235 -10.35 -6.70 -5.07
C GLU A 235 -10.19 -7.52 -6.37
N ASN A 236 -11.27 -7.73 -7.08
CA ASN A 236 -11.26 -8.52 -8.31
C ASN A 236 -11.26 -7.62 -9.54
N TRP A 237 -10.09 -7.39 -10.12
CA TRP A 237 -9.88 -6.54 -11.29
C TRP A 237 -10.22 -7.20 -12.63
N PHE A 238 -10.57 -8.48 -12.63
CA PHE A 238 -10.93 -9.20 -13.85
C PHE A 238 -12.31 -8.83 -14.38
N ARG A 239 -13.21 -8.32 -13.54
CA ARG A 239 -14.61 -7.99 -13.87
C ARG A 239 -14.87 -6.50 -14.01
#